data_e84b4cc9379dd5a7807b31bd55de1c40
#
_entry.id   e84b4cc9379dd5a7807b31bd55de1c40
#
_cell.length_a   1.000
_cell.length_b   1.000
_cell.length_c   1.000
_cell.angle_alpha   90.00
_cell.angle_beta   90.00
_cell.angle_gamma   90.00
#
_symmetry.space_group_name_H-M   'P 1'
#
loop_
_entity.id
_entity.type
_entity.pdbx_description
1 polymer ?
#
loop_
_entity_poly.entity_id
_entity_poly.type
_entity_poly.pdbx_seq_one_letter_code
_entity_poly.pdbx_strand_id
1 'polypeptide(L)'
;MADEVKNKVAILNIPGIDPIELPILRGTEGPEAIDVRALGSHGYFTYDPGFVSTASCKSKITFIDGAKGILLHRGYPIDQLATQTDYLQVCYLLLNGDLPNQAQYDDFRKKVTYHTMVHEQINSLFKAFRRDSHPMAIMCGIAGALSAFYHDNLDIYDPEHRYLTAIRLIAKIPTLAAMSYKYSVGQPFIFPKNNLSYAGNFLHMMFATPCEPYVVNPVVEKALDRIFILHADHEQNASTSSVRLAGSSGANPY
;
A
#
# COMPACT_ATOMS: atom_id res chain seq x y z
N MET A 1 14.43 26.88 20.16
CA MET A 1 14.74 26.29 21.48
C MET A 1 14.05 24.95 21.49
N ALA A 2 14.79 23.87 21.38
CA ALA A 2 14.24 22.52 21.48
C ALA A 2 13.96 22.27 22.96
N ASP A 3 12.68 22.21 23.35
CA ASP A 3 12.30 21.78 24.68
C ASP A 3 12.88 20.36 24.91
N GLU A 4 13.66 20.24 25.98
CA GLU A 4 14.08 18.96 26.53
C GLU A 4 12.80 18.18 26.88
N VAL A 5 12.39 17.27 25.99
CA VAL A 5 11.34 16.31 26.27
C VAL A 5 11.87 15.39 27.36
N LYS A 6 11.61 15.71 28.65
CA LYS A 6 11.81 14.76 29.75
C LYS A 6 11.16 13.45 29.33
N ASN A 7 11.99 12.39 29.23
CA ASN A 7 11.49 11.04 28.95
C ASN A 7 10.44 10.68 30.02
N LYS A 8 9.17 10.75 29.65
CA LYS A 8 8.08 10.31 30.51
C LYS A 8 8.19 8.81 30.68
N VAL A 9 8.00 8.34 31.89
CA VAL A 9 8.03 6.91 32.24
C VAL A 9 6.74 6.57 32.97
N ALA A 10 6.11 5.48 32.59
CA ALA A 10 5.04 4.85 33.35
C ALA A 10 5.68 3.85 34.32
N ILE A 11 5.17 3.77 35.55
CA ILE A 11 5.63 2.83 36.56
C ILE A 11 4.57 1.77 36.77
N LEU A 12 4.92 0.52 36.54
CA LEU A 12 4.06 -0.64 36.81
C LEU A 12 4.47 -1.28 38.12
N ASN A 13 3.57 -1.25 39.12
CA ASN A 13 3.76 -1.90 40.41
C ASN A 13 3.07 -3.27 40.45
N ILE A 14 3.83 -4.31 40.61
CA ILE A 14 3.33 -5.68 40.76
C ILE A 14 3.76 -6.21 42.12
N PRO A 15 2.84 -6.78 42.93
CA PRO A 15 3.21 -7.31 44.24
C PRO A 15 4.32 -8.38 44.16
N GLY A 16 5.36 -8.24 44.97
CA GLY A 16 6.45 -9.21 45.06
C GLY A 16 7.65 -9.00 44.13
N ILE A 17 7.66 -7.97 43.34
CA ILE A 17 8.81 -7.55 42.50
C ILE A 17 9.02 -6.04 42.60
N ASP A 18 10.22 -5.59 42.22
CA ASP A 18 10.52 -4.16 42.13
C ASP A 18 9.67 -3.50 41.05
N PRO A 19 9.35 -2.21 41.21
CA PRO A 19 8.61 -1.44 40.20
C PRO A 19 9.29 -1.48 38.83
N ILE A 20 8.52 -1.73 37.76
CA ILE A 20 9.00 -1.77 36.39
C ILE A 20 8.79 -0.40 35.75
N GLU A 21 9.85 0.21 35.27
CA GLU A 21 9.78 1.44 34.48
C GLU A 21 9.53 1.13 33.00
N LEU A 22 8.48 1.73 32.43
CA LEU A 22 8.05 1.55 31.04
C LEU A 22 8.13 2.87 30.31
N PRO A 23 8.96 3.03 29.27
CA PRO A 23 9.08 4.26 28.52
C PRO A 23 7.76 4.65 27.85
N ILE A 24 7.43 5.94 27.86
CA ILE A 24 6.27 6.47 27.13
C ILE A 24 6.78 7.00 25.78
N LEU A 25 6.27 6.42 24.70
CA LEU A 25 6.56 6.81 23.34
C LEU A 25 5.54 7.86 22.87
N ARG A 26 6.02 8.96 22.31
CA ARG A 26 5.19 10.02 21.74
C ARG A 26 5.43 10.13 20.24
N GLY A 27 4.34 10.13 19.47
CA GLY A 27 4.37 10.49 18.05
C GLY A 27 4.28 12.01 17.84
N THR A 28 4.43 12.46 16.61
CA THR A 28 4.13 13.85 16.21
C THR A 28 2.64 14.11 16.33
N GLU A 29 1.85 13.12 15.95
CA GLU A 29 0.39 13.08 16.04
C GLU A 29 -0.03 11.77 16.74
N GLY A 30 -1.27 11.77 17.28
CA GLY A 30 -1.89 10.62 17.91
C GLY A 30 -1.59 10.47 19.42
N PRO A 31 -2.15 9.42 20.04
CA PRO A 31 -1.99 9.17 21.48
C PRO A 31 -0.56 8.72 21.83
N GLU A 32 -0.16 8.99 23.08
CA GLU A 32 1.07 8.41 23.64
C GLU A 32 0.90 6.90 23.83
N ALA A 33 1.97 6.14 23.64
CA ALA A 33 2.00 4.69 23.82
C ALA A 33 3.01 4.30 24.90
N ILE A 34 2.65 3.31 25.75
CA ILE A 34 3.55 2.75 26.76
C ILE A 34 4.33 1.61 26.11
N ASP A 35 5.66 1.68 26.16
CA ASP A 35 6.52 0.60 25.65
C ASP A 35 6.58 -0.55 26.66
N VAL A 36 5.86 -1.62 26.37
CA VAL A 36 5.72 -2.78 27.27
C VAL A 36 6.75 -3.87 27.02
N ARG A 37 7.74 -3.68 26.15
CA ARG A 37 8.73 -4.73 25.79
C ARG A 37 9.52 -5.24 26.97
N ALA A 38 9.76 -4.42 28.00
CA ALA A 38 10.48 -4.80 29.19
C ALA A 38 9.74 -5.88 30.03
N LEU A 39 8.43 -6.00 29.91
CA LEU A 39 7.63 -6.97 30.69
C LEU A 39 8.07 -8.42 30.48
N GLY A 40 8.50 -8.76 29.26
CA GLY A 40 8.93 -10.12 28.92
C GLY A 40 10.12 -10.61 29.76
N SER A 41 11.07 -9.74 30.10
CA SER A 41 12.21 -10.08 30.96
C SER A 41 11.82 -10.34 32.43
N HIS A 42 10.68 -9.82 32.84
CA HIS A 42 10.09 -10.05 34.19
C HIS A 42 9.07 -11.18 34.20
N GLY A 43 8.88 -11.91 33.08
CA GLY A 43 7.94 -13.03 32.98
C GLY A 43 6.47 -12.63 32.79
N TYR A 44 6.18 -11.37 32.45
CA TYR A 44 4.82 -10.87 32.24
C TYR A 44 4.57 -10.57 30.76
N PHE A 45 3.30 -10.75 30.34
CA PHE A 45 2.81 -10.43 29.01
C PHE A 45 1.53 -9.61 29.11
N THR A 46 1.28 -8.78 28.12
CA THR A 46 0.01 -8.06 27.96
C THR A 46 -1.04 -8.98 27.33
N TYR A 47 -2.29 -8.82 27.72
CA TYR A 47 -3.42 -9.54 27.13
C TYR A 47 -4.40 -8.53 26.52
N ASP A 48 -4.39 -8.43 25.19
CA ASP A 48 -5.27 -7.57 24.39
C ASP A 48 -5.58 -8.27 23.07
N PRO A 49 -6.46 -9.28 23.05
CA PRO A 49 -6.71 -10.14 21.88
C PRO A 49 -7.29 -9.37 20.70
N GLY A 50 -7.94 -8.23 20.93
CA GLY A 50 -8.50 -7.38 19.90
C GLY A 50 -7.58 -6.25 19.43
N PHE A 51 -6.38 -6.14 20.00
CA PHE A 51 -5.47 -5.01 19.74
C PHE A 51 -6.12 -3.63 19.94
N VAL A 52 -7.10 -3.52 20.83
CA VAL A 52 -7.89 -2.31 21.05
C VAL A 52 -7.05 -1.18 21.66
N SER A 53 -6.08 -1.57 22.52
CA SER A 53 -5.19 -0.63 23.22
C SER A 53 -3.71 -0.90 22.95
N THR A 54 -3.40 -1.62 21.87
CA THR A 54 -2.02 -2.04 21.56
C THR A 54 -1.52 -1.34 20.31
N ALA A 55 -0.51 -0.48 20.45
CA ALA A 55 0.24 0.07 19.32
C ALA A 55 1.24 -0.96 18.80
N SER A 56 0.99 -1.55 17.65
CA SER A 56 1.79 -2.65 17.08
C SER A 56 3.01 -2.19 16.30
N CYS A 57 3.09 -0.91 15.90
CA CYS A 57 4.24 -0.35 15.20
C CYS A 57 4.31 1.17 15.32
N LYS A 58 5.48 1.70 14.96
CA LYS A 58 5.70 3.12 14.73
C LYS A 58 5.70 3.37 13.22
N SER A 59 4.84 4.28 12.75
CA SER A 59 4.74 4.65 11.33
C SER A 59 4.96 6.16 11.16
N LYS A 60 5.46 6.55 9.98
CA LYS A 60 5.57 7.93 9.52
C LYS A 60 4.74 8.17 8.24
N ILE A 61 3.87 7.22 7.88
CA ILE A 61 3.21 7.23 6.56
C ILE A 61 1.85 7.90 6.66
N THR A 62 0.96 7.40 7.47
CA THR A 62 -0.42 7.88 7.53
C THR A 62 -0.84 8.11 8.98
N PHE A 63 -1.62 9.16 9.19
CA PHE A 63 -2.32 9.44 10.43
C PHE A 63 -3.82 9.60 10.15
N ILE A 64 -4.66 8.94 10.94
CA ILE A 64 -6.12 9.03 10.87
C ILE A 64 -6.68 9.40 12.26
N ASP A 65 -7.53 10.43 12.30
CA ASP A 65 -8.42 10.70 13.42
C ASP A 65 -9.86 10.69 12.89
N GLY A 66 -10.50 9.53 12.97
CA GLY A 66 -11.85 9.34 12.44
C GLY A 66 -12.89 10.18 13.14
N ALA A 67 -12.70 10.52 14.43
CA ALA A 67 -13.62 11.36 15.19
C ALA A 67 -13.59 12.81 14.70
N LYS A 68 -12.43 13.29 14.27
CA LYS A 68 -12.25 14.64 13.73
C LYS A 68 -12.32 14.71 12.21
N GLY A 69 -12.42 13.56 11.51
CA GLY A 69 -12.38 13.50 10.04
C GLY A 69 -11.04 13.92 9.46
N ILE A 70 -9.93 13.60 10.13
CA ILE A 70 -8.58 13.95 9.70
C ILE A 70 -7.92 12.71 9.09
N LEU A 71 -7.38 12.87 7.86
CA LEU A 71 -6.52 11.90 7.21
C LEU A 71 -5.31 12.64 6.63
N LEU A 72 -4.12 12.25 7.06
CA LEU A 72 -2.85 12.82 6.59
C LEU A 72 -1.98 11.73 5.99
N HIS A 73 -1.42 11.98 4.80
CA HIS A 73 -0.35 11.16 4.22
C HIS A 73 0.97 11.90 4.30
N ARG A 74 1.93 11.39 5.07
CA ARG A 74 3.23 12.06 5.33
C ARG A 74 3.07 13.50 5.83
N GLY A 75 1.96 13.81 6.50
CA GLY A 75 1.63 15.15 6.99
C GLY A 75 0.80 16.00 6.01
N TYR A 76 0.59 15.57 4.78
CA TYR A 76 -0.24 16.27 3.80
C TYR A 76 -1.71 15.90 3.97
N PRO A 77 -2.63 16.88 4.09
CA PRO A 77 -4.06 16.63 4.18
C PRO A 77 -4.63 15.98 2.93
N ILE A 78 -5.51 15.00 3.11
CA ILE A 78 -6.06 14.21 1.99
C ILE A 78 -6.88 15.04 1.01
N ASP A 79 -7.58 16.07 1.46
CA ASP A 79 -8.36 16.98 0.63
C ASP A 79 -7.47 17.79 -0.32
N GLN A 80 -6.29 18.22 0.14
CA GLN A 80 -5.29 18.88 -0.69
C GLN A 80 -4.68 17.91 -1.70
N LEU A 81 -4.29 16.72 -1.27
CA LEU A 81 -3.76 15.69 -2.18
C LEU A 81 -4.77 15.33 -3.27
N ALA A 82 -6.03 15.07 -2.92
CA ALA A 82 -7.09 14.70 -3.86
C ALA A 82 -7.42 15.81 -4.88
N THR A 83 -7.13 17.07 -4.57
CA THR A 83 -7.46 18.20 -5.45
C THR A 83 -6.26 18.73 -6.25
N GLN A 84 -5.03 18.60 -5.72
CA GLN A 84 -3.85 19.24 -6.26
C GLN A 84 -2.81 18.28 -6.86
N THR A 85 -2.99 16.96 -6.64
CA THR A 85 -2.06 15.94 -7.13
C THR A 85 -2.77 14.89 -7.99
N ASP A 86 -2.00 14.02 -8.62
CA ASP A 86 -2.47 12.76 -9.19
C ASP A 86 -2.06 11.55 -8.33
N TYR A 87 -2.61 10.39 -8.64
CA TYR A 87 -2.35 9.18 -7.85
C TYR A 87 -0.87 8.77 -7.84
N LEU A 88 -0.13 8.95 -8.93
CA LEU A 88 1.29 8.59 -8.96
C LEU A 88 2.15 9.52 -8.10
N GLN A 89 1.77 10.80 -7.95
CA GLN A 89 2.42 11.71 -7.02
C GLN A 89 2.20 11.26 -5.57
N VAL A 90 1.00 10.77 -5.24
CA VAL A 90 0.69 10.20 -3.92
C VAL A 90 1.42 8.89 -3.70
N CYS A 91 1.51 7.99 -4.69
CA CYS A 91 2.36 6.80 -4.61
C CYS A 91 3.81 7.15 -4.30
N TYR A 92 4.35 8.15 -5.00
CA TYR A 92 5.71 8.62 -4.75
C TYR A 92 5.86 9.16 -3.32
N LEU A 93 4.93 10.01 -2.87
CA LEU A 93 4.90 10.56 -1.51
C LEU A 93 4.95 9.45 -0.44
N LEU A 94 4.10 8.45 -0.55
CA LEU A 94 4.02 7.35 0.41
C LEU A 94 5.31 6.53 0.45
N LEU A 95 5.93 6.27 -0.69
CA LEU A 95 7.16 5.48 -0.81
C LEU A 95 8.40 6.28 -0.38
N ASN A 96 8.51 7.55 -0.78
CA ASN A 96 9.73 8.33 -0.63
C ASN A 96 9.70 9.36 0.51
N GLY A 97 8.52 9.68 1.04
CA GLY A 97 8.37 10.51 2.24
C GLY A 97 8.03 11.97 1.99
N ASP A 98 8.13 12.46 0.76
CA ASP A 98 7.74 13.81 0.36
C ASP A 98 7.21 13.82 -1.08
N LEU A 99 6.53 14.91 -1.48
CA LEU A 99 6.04 15.08 -2.86
C LEU A 99 7.21 15.20 -3.84
N PRO A 100 7.09 14.63 -5.05
CA PRO A 100 8.15 14.70 -6.04
C PRO A 100 8.26 16.12 -6.63
N ASN A 101 9.48 16.56 -6.91
CA ASN A 101 9.69 17.62 -7.89
C ASN A 101 9.43 17.08 -9.32
N GLN A 102 9.41 17.98 -10.32
CA GLN A 102 9.06 17.59 -11.71
C GLN A 102 9.95 16.46 -12.26
N ALA A 103 11.27 16.54 -12.05
CA ALA A 103 12.21 15.53 -12.55
C ALA A 103 12.01 14.16 -11.88
N GLN A 104 11.77 14.17 -10.57
CA GLN A 104 11.46 12.96 -9.79
C GLN A 104 10.13 12.34 -10.22
N TYR A 105 9.12 13.17 -10.47
CA TYR A 105 7.82 12.71 -10.96
C TYR A 105 7.93 12.08 -12.34
N ASP A 106 8.64 12.72 -13.27
CA ASP A 106 8.81 12.22 -14.64
C ASP A 106 9.55 10.87 -14.64
N ASP A 107 10.59 10.71 -13.82
CA ASP A 107 11.33 9.46 -13.66
C ASP A 107 10.43 8.35 -13.06
N PHE A 108 9.71 8.67 -11.99
CA PHE A 108 8.81 7.72 -11.34
C PHE A 108 7.67 7.28 -12.27
N ARG A 109 7.02 8.24 -12.92
CA ARG A 109 5.98 7.98 -13.91
C ARG A 109 6.49 7.10 -15.04
N LYS A 110 7.69 7.39 -15.55
CA LYS A 110 8.34 6.57 -16.58
C LYS A 110 8.55 5.14 -16.08
N LYS A 111 9.10 4.95 -14.88
CA LYS A 111 9.30 3.63 -14.29
C LYS A 111 7.98 2.86 -14.17
N VAL A 112 6.92 3.46 -13.64
CA VAL A 112 5.61 2.81 -13.54
C VAL A 112 5.07 2.45 -14.94
N THR A 113 5.09 3.39 -15.89
CA THR A 113 4.57 3.19 -17.25
C THR A 113 5.23 2.01 -17.97
N TYR A 114 6.55 1.87 -17.83
CA TYR A 114 7.28 0.78 -18.50
C TYR A 114 7.23 -0.57 -17.77
N HIS A 115 6.56 -0.64 -16.60
CA HIS A 115 6.33 -1.88 -15.87
C HIS A 115 4.87 -2.36 -15.90
N THR A 116 3.97 -1.70 -16.65
CA THR A 116 2.53 -2.04 -16.71
C THR A 116 2.23 -3.37 -17.38
N MET A 117 3.04 -3.78 -18.37
CA MET A 117 2.87 -5.07 -19.06
C MET A 117 3.17 -6.25 -18.15
N VAL A 118 2.37 -7.29 -18.29
CA VAL A 118 2.58 -8.59 -17.63
C VAL A 118 3.15 -9.61 -18.61
N HIS A 119 3.79 -10.65 -18.09
CA HIS A 119 4.31 -11.72 -18.91
C HIS A 119 3.17 -12.45 -19.64
N GLU A 120 3.39 -12.84 -20.91
CA GLU A 120 2.36 -13.49 -21.74
C GLU A 120 1.78 -14.77 -21.12
N GLN A 121 2.59 -15.54 -20.40
CA GLN A 121 2.13 -16.74 -19.70
C GLN A 121 1.09 -16.46 -18.60
N ILE A 122 0.99 -15.24 -18.08
CA ILE A 122 -0.07 -14.83 -17.13
C ILE A 122 -1.45 -15.02 -17.77
N ASN A 123 -1.59 -14.79 -19.07
CA ASN A 123 -2.85 -15.03 -19.80
C ASN A 123 -3.33 -16.50 -19.67
N SER A 124 -2.41 -17.44 -19.65
CA SER A 124 -2.75 -18.86 -19.48
C SER A 124 -3.19 -19.17 -18.05
N LEU A 125 -2.66 -18.44 -17.06
CA LEU A 125 -3.04 -18.64 -15.67
C LEU A 125 -4.51 -18.26 -15.41
N PHE A 126 -5.03 -17.22 -16.09
CA PHE A 126 -6.44 -16.86 -16.00
C PHE A 126 -7.36 -18.03 -16.41
N LYS A 127 -6.96 -18.86 -17.38
CA LYS A 127 -7.75 -20.01 -17.86
C LYS A 127 -7.89 -21.12 -16.82
N ALA A 128 -7.07 -21.12 -15.76
CA ALA A 128 -7.17 -22.07 -14.65
C ALA A 128 -8.30 -21.73 -13.67
N PHE A 129 -8.80 -20.50 -13.69
CA PHE A 129 -9.91 -20.08 -12.84
C PHE A 129 -11.26 -20.30 -13.54
N ARG A 130 -12.31 -20.51 -12.76
CA ARG A 130 -13.67 -20.49 -13.29
C ARG A 130 -14.06 -19.05 -13.65
N ARG A 131 -14.83 -18.86 -14.70
CA ARG A 131 -15.27 -17.52 -15.13
C ARG A 131 -16.14 -16.79 -14.12
N ASP A 132 -16.87 -17.54 -13.29
CA ASP A 132 -17.73 -17.05 -12.21
C ASP A 132 -16.97 -16.88 -10.87
N SER A 133 -15.65 -17.02 -10.88
CA SER A 133 -14.82 -16.80 -9.68
C SER A 133 -14.85 -15.33 -9.25
N HIS A 134 -14.84 -15.11 -7.93
CA HIS A 134 -14.74 -13.75 -7.41
C HIS A 134 -13.43 -13.08 -7.85
N PRO A 135 -13.47 -11.85 -8.40
CA PRO A 135 -12.27 -11.20 -8.96
C PRO A 135 -11.12 -11.07 -7.94
N MET A 136 -11.41 -10.90 -6.65
CA MET A 136 -10.37 -10.85 -5.62
C MET A 136 -9.65 -12.19 -5.44
N ALA A 137 -10.35 -13.33 -5.60
CA ALA A 137 -9.71 -14.65 -5.55
C ALA A 137 -8.73 -14.84 -6.72
N ILE A 138 -9.13 -14.38 -7.92
CA ILE A 138 -8.24 -14.35 -9.09
C ILE A 138 -7.05 -13.45 -8.83
N MET A 139 -7.27 -12.23 -8.33
CA MET A 139 -6.20 -11.27 -8.04
C MET A 139 -5.19 -11.82 -7.03
N CYS A 140 -5.64 -12.46 -5.94
CA CYS A 140 -4.76 -13.10 -4.96
C CYS A 140 -3.87 -14.17 -5.60
N GLY A 141 -4.47 -15.06 -6.40
CA GLY A 141 -3.72 -16.15 -7.06
C GLY A 141 -2.69 -15.63 -8.05
N ILE A 142 -3.06 -14.63 -8.85
CA ILE A 142 -2.16 -14.08 -9.89
C ILE A 142 -1.10 -13.16 -9.29
N ALA A 143 -1.42 -12.38 -8.26
CA ALA A 143 -0.41 -11.56 -7.57
C ALA A 143 0.69 -12.44 -6.96
N GLY A 144 0.31 -13.52 -6.28
CA GLY A 144 1.30 -14.48 -5.76
C GLY A 144 2.13 -15.16 -6.87
N ALA A 145 1.50 -15.45 -8.02
CA ALA A 145 2.20 -16.03 -9.17
C ALA A 145 3.25 -15.10 -9.80
N LEU A 146 3.17 -13.78 -9.58
CA LEU A 146 4.19 -12.84 -10.07
C LEU A 146 5.58 -13.17 -9.52
N SER A 147 5.69 -13.77 -8.33
CA SER A 147 6.96 -14.18 -7.76
C SER A 147 7.74 -15.13 -8.67
N ALA A 148 7.04 -15.98 -9.43
CA ALA A 148 7.66 -16.91 -10.39
C ALA A 148 8.25 -16.23 -11.64
N PHE A 149 7.87 -14.97 -11.90
CA PHE A 149 8.34 -14.18 -13.03
C PHE A 149 9.43 -13.17 -12.66
N TYR A 150 9.67 -12.94 -11.37
CA TYR A 150 10.59 -11.91 -10.86
C TYR A 150 11.55 -12.45 -9.79
N HIS A 151 11.84 -13.75 -9.80
CA HIS A 151 12.66 -14.43 -8.79
C HIS A 151 14.08 -13.85 -8.61
N ASP A 152 14.59 -13.10 -9.58
CA ASP A 152 15.92 -12.48 -9.51
C ASP A 152 16.01 -11.27 -8.58
N ASN A 153 14.87 -10.71 -8.12
CA ASN A 153 14.80 -9.46 -7.36
C ASN A 153 13.83 -9.57 -6.18
N LEU A 154 13.97 -10.62 -5.36
CA LEU A 154 13.05 -10.92 -4.26
C LEU A 154 13.65 -10.69 -2.87
N ASP A 155 14.89 -10.21 -2.79
CA ASP A 155 15.52 -9.94 -1.50
C ASP A 155 14.84 -8.76 -0.79
N ILE A 156 14.11 -9.08 0.28
CA ILE A 156 13.40 -8.07 1.09
C ILE A 156 14.34 -7.22 1.95
N TYR A 157 15.57 -7.62 2.12
CA TYR A 157 16.58 -6.86 2.86
C TYR A 157 17.31 -5.84 1.97
N ASP A 158 17.27 -6.02 0.65
CA ASP A 158 17.77 -5.05 -0.31
C ASP A 158 16.75 -3.93 -0.56
N PRO A 159 17.07 -2.66 -0.25
CA PRO A 159 16.18 -1.53 -0.48
C PRO A 159 15.79 -1.32 -1.95
N GLU A 160 16.70 -1.59 -2.89
CA GLU A 160 16.44 -1.43 -4.32
C GLU A 160 15.46 -2.49 -4.82
N HIS A 161 15.61 -3.75 -4.38
CA HIS A 161 14.67 -4.81 -4.70
C HIS A 161 13.27 -4.51 -4.15
N ARG A 162 13.17 -4.04 -2.90
CA ARG A 162 11.88 -3.62 -2.32
C ARG A 162 11.23 -2.50 -3.11
N TYR A 163 12.02 -1.48 -3.47
CA TYR A 163 11.51 -0.32 -4.21
C TYR A 163 11.04 -0.72 -5.62
N LEU A 164 11.85 -1.51 -6.32
CA LEU A 164 11.49 -2.02 -7.66
C LEU A 164 10.24 -2.89 -7.61
N THR A 165 10.11 -3.74 -6.59
CA THR A 165 8.91 -4.57 -6.42
C THR A 165 7.67 -3.74 -6.14
N ALA A 166 7.78 -2.70 -5.31
CA ALA A 166 6.67 -1.76 -5.09
C ALA A 166 6.24 -1.09 -6.41
N ILE A 167 7.18 -0.61 -7.23
CA ILE A 167 6.89 -0.04 -8.56
C ILE A 167 6.20 -1.08 -9.46
N ARG A 168 6.68 -2.32 -9.50
CA ARG A 168 6.09 -3.40 -10.30
C ARG A 168 4.65 -3.70 -9.87
N LEU A 169 4.38 -3.76 -8.57
CA LEU A 169 3.03 -3.99 -8.06
C LEU A 169 2.12 -2.83 -8.40
N ILE A 170 2.51 -1.58 -8.13
CA ILE A 170 1.74 -0.39 -8.51
C ILE A 170 1.42 -0.42 -10.01
N ALA A 171 2.40 -0.73 -10.85
CA ALA A 171 2.23 -0.72 -12.30
C ALA A 171 1.33 -1.85 -12.82
N LYS A 172 1.43 -3.06 -12.26
CA LYS A 172 0.79 -4.27 -12.82
C LYS A 172 -0.59 -4.55 -12.25
N ILE A 173 -0.88 -4.13 -11.03
CA ILE A 173 -2.19 -4.40 -10.39
C ILE A 173 -3.36 -3.89 -11.23
N PRO A 174 -3.36 -2.69 -11.83
CA PRO A 174 -4.43 -2.25 -12.73
C PRO A 174 -4.59 -3.14 -13.96
N THR A 175 -3.49 -3.60 -14.54
CA THR A 175 -3.52 -4.51 -15.70
C THR A 175 -4.16 -5.84 -15.31
N LEU A 176 -3.74 -6.43 -14.20
CA LEU A 176 -4.29 -7.70 -13.70
C LEU A 176 -5.77 -7.59 -13.31
N ALA A 177 -6.16 -6.46 -12.69
CA ALA A 177 -7.56 -6.21 -12.33
C ALA A 177 -8.45 -6.07 -13.58
N ALA A 178 -7.98 -5.34 -14.59
CA ALA A 178 -8.68 -5.21 -15.86
C ALA A 178 -8.79 -6.56 -16.60
N MET A 179 -7.72 -7.36 -16.60
CA MET A 179 -7.74 -8.71 -17.16
C MET A 179 -8.73 -9.62 -16.41
N SER A 180 -8.78 -9.53 -15.07
CA SER A 180 -9.75 -10.27 -14.26
C SER A 180 -11.20 -9.94 -14.65
N TYR A 181 -11.51 -8.66 -14.81
CA TYR A 181 -12.82 -8.21 -15.28
C TYR A 181 -13.11 -8.72 -16.71
N LYS A 182 -12.20 -8.52 -17.65
CA LYS A 182 -12.35 -8.99 -19.04
C LYS A 182 -12.58 -10.50 -19.13
N TYR A 183 -11.87 -11.25 -18.29
CA TYR A 183 -12.03 -12.69 -18.20
C TYR A 183 -13.46 -13.07 -17.73
N SER A 184 -13.96 -12.43 -16.68
CA SER A 184 -15.28 -12.72 -16.13
C SER A 184 -16.41 -12.44 -17.12
N VAL A 185 -16.30 -11.38 -17.91
CA VAL A 185 -17.31 -11.03 -18.92
C VAL A 185 -17.08 -11.71 -20.29
N GLY A 186 -15.99 -12.48 -20.44
CA GLY A 186 -15.68 -13.23 -21.66
C GLY A 186 -15.23 -12.38 -22.83
N GLN A 187 -14.61 -11.25 -22.56
CA GLN A 187 -14.02 -10.36 -23.55
C GLN A 187 -12.50 -10.57 -23.68
N PRO A 188 -11.90 -10.26 -24.83
CA PRO A 188 -10.44 -10.30 -24.99
C PRO A 188 -9.75 -9.30 -24.08
N PHE A 189 -8.53 -9.65 -23.63
CA PHE A 189 -7.71 -8.74 -22.84
C PHE A 189 -7.29 -7.54 -23.67
N ILE A 190 -7.31 -6.38 -23.05
CA ILE A 190 -6.81 -5.12 -23.59
C ILE A 190 -5.57 -4.73 -22.79
N PHE A 191 -4.52 -4.38 -23.52
CA PHE A 191 -3.21 -4.09 -22.94
C PHE A 191 -3.02 -2.58 -22.70
N PRO A 192 -2.11 -2.19 -21.79
CA PRO A 192 -1.87 -0.80 -21.47
C PRO A 192 -1.28 -0.01 -22.64
N LYS A 193 -1.54 1.30 -22.64
CA LYS A 193 -0.97 2.29 -23.58
C LYS A 193 -0.10 3.27 -22.82
N ASN A 194 1.14 3.47 -23.26
CA ASN A 194 2.11 4.32 -22.57
C ASN A 194 1.81 5.82 -22.61
N ASN A 195 0.90 6.25 -23.49
CA ASN A 195 0.50 7.66 -23.64
C ASN A 195 -0.70 8.06 -22.76
N LEU A 196 -1.30 7.12 -22.03
CA LEU A 196 -2.39 7.39 -21.10
C LEU A 196 -1.88 7.64 -19.68
N SER A 197 -2.68 8.35 -18.88
CA SER A 197 -2.46 8.46 -17.45
C SER A 197 -2.70 7.10 -16.74
N TYR A 198 -2.36 6.99 -15.47
CA TYR A 198 -2.58 5.78 -14.69
C TYR A 198 -4.07 5.39 -14.64
N ALA A 199 -4.95 6.32 -14.27
CA ALA A 199 -6.39 6.09 -14.23
C ALA A 199 -6.99 5.90 -15.64
N GLY A 200 -6.57 6.71 -16.61
CA GLY A 200 -7.01 6.58 -18.00
C GLY A 200 -6.62 5.26 -18.63
N ASN A 201 -5.43 4.74 -18.30
CA ASN A 201 -4.96 3.44 -18.75
C ASN A 201 -5.80 2.29 -18.16
N PHE A 202 -6.14 2.38 -16.86
CA PHE A 202 -7.03 1.41 -16.25
C PHE A 202 -8.42 1.39 -16.91
N LEU A 203 -9.02 2.58 -17.15
CA LEU A 203 -10.30 2.69 -17.86
C LEU A 203 -10.22 2.10 -19.28
N HIS A 204 -9.13 2.39 -19.99
CA HIS A 204 -8.89 1.82 -21.31
C HIS A 204 -8.85 0.29 -21.26
N MET A 205 -8.07 -0.30 -20.37
CA MET A 205 -7.96 -1.75 -20.26
C MET A 205 -9.27 -2.42 -19.83
N MET A 206 -10.07 -1.75 -18.99
CA MET A 206 -11.37 -2.26 -18.52
C MET A 206 -12.43 -2.25 -19.62
N PHE A 207 -12.55 -1.16 -20.37
CA PHE A 207 -13.73 -0.89 -21.19
C PHE A 207 -13.50 -0.86 -22.69
N ALA A 208 -12.26 -0.71 -23.17
CA ALA A 208 -11.98 -0.80 -24.60
C ALA A 208 -12.28 -2.18 -25.16
N THR A 209 -12.63 -2.22 -26.44
CA THR A 209 -12.79 -3.46 -27.22
C THR A 209 -11.92 -3.37 -28.47
N PRO A 210 -11.54 -4.50 -29.10
CA PRO A 210 -10.76 -4.46 -30.34
C PRO A 210 -11.54 -3.90 -31.54
N CYS A 211 -12.87 -3.82 -31.43
CA CYS A 211 -13.74 -3.49 -32.55
C CYS A 211 -13.76 -2.01 -32.91
N GLU A 212 -13.48 -1.13 -31.93
CA GLU A 212 -13.55 0.32 -32.12
C GLU A 212 -12.57 1.08 -31.21
N PRO A 213 -12.17 2.30 -31.57
CA PRO A 213 -11.35 3.15 -30.72
C PRO A 213 -12.08 3.51 -29.42
N TYR A 214 -11.42 3.32 -28.28
CA TYR A 214 -11.90 3.77 -26.97
C TYR A 214 -11.29 5.14 -26.63
N VAL A 215 -12.15 6.12 -26.36
CA VAL A 215 -11.76 7.44 -25.89
C VAL A 215 -12.04 7.55 -24.39
N VAL A 216 -11.00 7.79 -23.61
CA VAL A 216 -11.13 7.97 -22.16
C VAL A 216 -11.90 9.26 -21.87
N ASN A 217 -12.98 9.15 -21.10
CA ASN A 217 -13.73 10.32 -20.65
C ASN A 217 -12.95 11.05 -19.55
N PRO A 218 -12.54 12.32 -19.75
CA PRO A 218 -11.69 13.03 -18.79
C PRO A 218 -12.34 13.27 -17.41
N VAL A 219 -13.67 13.33 -17.34
CA VAL A 219 -14.39 13.47 -16.07
C VAL A 219 -14.30 12.17 -15.27
N VAL A 220 -14.51 11.03 -15.92
CA VAL A 220 -14.42 9.71 -15.31
C VAL A 220 -12.98 9.40 -14.91
N GLU A 221 -12.01 9.74 -15.75
CA GLU A 221 -10.59 9.60 -15.47
C GLU A 221 -10.19 10.34 -14.20
N LYS A 222 -10.55 11.63 -14.12
CA LYS A 222 -10.26 12.46 -12.95
C LYS A 222 -10.98 11.96 -11.67
N ALA A 223 -12.20 11.50 -11.80
CA ALA A 223 -12.95 10.93 -10.68
C ALA A 223 -12.29 9.66 -10.16
N LEU A 224 -11.86 8.77 -11.06
CA LEU A 224 -11.17 7.53 -10.71
C LEU A 224 -9.81 7.79 -10.07
N ASP A 225 -9.04 8.73 -10.59
CA ASP A 225 -7.75 9.12 -10.02
C ASP A 225 -7.90 9.61 -8.58
N ARG A 226 -8.91 10.42 -8.30
CA ARG A 226 -9.26 10.85 -6.93
C ARG A 226 -9.67 9.68 -6.04
N ILE A 227 -10.44 8.73 -6.56
CA ILE A 227 -10.81 7.53 -5.80
C ILE A 227 -9.55 6.73 -5.43
N PHE A 228 -8.59 6.60 -6.31
CA PHE A 228 -7.32 5.95 -6.01
C PHE A 228 -6.53 6.71 -4.92
N ILE A 229 -6.47 8.04 -4.99
CA ILE A 229 -5.84 8.86 -3.95
C ILE A 229 -6.51 8.64 -2.59
N LEU A 230 -7.85 8.70 -2.53
CA LEU A 230 -8.62 8.54 -1.30
C LEU A 230 -8.48 7.14 -0.67
N HIS A 231 -8.07 6.13 -1.45
CA HIS A 231 -7.89 4.76 -1.02
C HIS A 231 -6.43 4.31 -0.99
N ALA A 232 -5.47 5.24 -1.14
CA ALA A 232 -4.05 4.90 -1.27
C ALA A 232 -3.47 4.23 -0.03
N ASP A 233 -3.83 4.70 1.15
CA ASP A 233 -3.41 4.11 2.44
C ASP A 233 -4.38 4.46 3.56
N HIS A 234 -4.62 3.52 4.48
CA HIS A 234 -5.47 3.68 5.65
C HIS A 234 -4.76 3.17 6.92
N GLU A 235 -3.55 3.64 7.18
CA GLU A 235 -2.72 3.22 8.32
C GLU A 235 -2.44 1.70 8.33
N GLN A 236 -2.40 1.12 9.54
CA GLN A 236 -2.24 -0.31 9.73
C GLN A 236 -3.58 -1.04 9.63
N ASN A 237 -4.13 -1.10 8.44
CA ASN A 237 -5.30 -1.93 8.11
C ASN A 237 -4.95 -3.43 8.06
N ALA A 238 -5.94 -4.27 7.76
CA ALA A 238 -5.75 -5.72 7.67
C ALA A 238 -4.68 -6.13 6.64
N SER A 239 -4.62 -5.46 5.48
CA SER A 239 -3.62 -5.75 4.44
C SER A 239 -2.22 -5.41 4.91
N THR A 240 -2.00 -4.21 5.46
CA THR A 240 -0.70 -3.79 6.00
C THR A 240 -0.25 -4.70 7.14
N SER A 241 -1.17 -5.08 8.04
CA SER A 241 -0.88 -6.01 9.15
C SER A 241 -0.45 -7.38 8.63
N SER A 242 -1.15 -7.92 7.61
CA SER A 242 -0.83 -9.21 6.99
C SER A 242 0.53 -9.18 6.30
N VAL A 243 0.82 -8.14 5.51
CA VAL A 243 2.11 -7.98 4.82
C VAL A 243 3.26 -7.83 5.83
N ARG A 244 3.06 -7.08 6.92
CA ARG A 244 4.08 -6.96 7.98
C ARG A 244 4.35 -8.31 8.67
N LEU A 245 3.30 -9.08 8.95
CA LEU A 245 3.44 -10.40 9.57
C LEU A 245 4.19 -11.36 8.61
N ALA A 246 3.77 -11.45 7.36
CA ALA A 246 4.43 -12.28 6.35
C ALA A 246 5.88 -11.84 6.12
N GLY A 247 6.12 -10.53 5.98
CA GLY A 247 7.47 -9.98 5.80
C GLY A 247 8.40 -10.24 6.99
N SER A 248 7.88 -10.34 8.22
CA SER A 248 8.68 -10.66 9.41
C SER A 248 9.26 -12.09 9.38
N SER A 249 8.67 -12.99 8.59
CA SER A 249 9.19 -14.36 8.38
C SER A 249 10.19 -14.47 7.22
N GLY A 250 10.52 -13.36 6.56
CA GLY A 250 11.41 -13.38 5.38
C GLY A 250 10.72 -13.80 4.08
N ALA A 251 9.38 -13.78 4.03
CA ALA A 251 8.63 -14.06 2.81
C ALA A 251 8.96 -13.05 1.70
N ASN A 252 8.90 -13.49 0.44
CA ASN A 252 9.09 -12.60 -0.69
C ASN A 252 7.94 -11.58 -0.81
N PRO A 253 8.12 -10.47 -1.55
CA PRO A 253 7.16 -9.37 -1.56
C PRO A 253 5.90 -9.59 -2.42
N TYR A 254 5.76 -10.73 -3.11
CA TYR A 254 4.58 -11.07 -3.92
C TYR A 254 3.63 -12.05 -3.24
#